data_c05bf0dbc11de6445f66752ec9236dd3
#
_entry.id   c05bf0dbc11de6445f66752ec9236dd3
#
_cell.length_a   1.000
_cell.length_b   1.000
_cell.length_c   1.000
_cell.angle_alpha   90.00
_cell.angle_beta   90.00
_cell.angle_gamma   90.00
#
_symmetry.space_group_name_H-M   'P 1'
#
loop_
_entity.id
_entity.type
_entity.pdbx_description
1 polymer ?
#
loop_
_entity_poly.entity_id
_entity_poly.type
_entity_poly.pdbx_seq_one_letter_code
_entity_poly.pdbx_strand_id
1 'polypeptide(L)'
;MHSRSWFGWTLPWRSTDPATWVRRLADVAWSNSVYLRLDRPLCNREEFSEGVAPKGSGSYRVIGRSLGQLKVWRSERIGCDGWLPLECFLDSYAGLELVYTVWNGSELAHLCWVARQGQKTSLPRIQVPQGEAEVRGAYTFPRYRNRGLFRIALARILNDLAQEGVQRVFAHVRPENTPSMKAFCQLGFEPRAVCEVVCRLGWRRVRFRDPHGQGLSPALVC
;
A
#
# COMPACT_ATOMS: atom_id res chain seq x y z
N MET A 1 -5.27 -6.38 -22.01
CA MET A 1 -4.78 -6.78 -20.67
C MET A 1 -4.03 -5.59 -20.07
N HIS A 2 -4.69 -4.80 -19.22
CA HIS A 2 -4.13 -3.54 -18.71
C HIS A 2 -3.59 -3.75 -17.30
N SER A 3 -2.26 -3.89 -17.16
CA SER A 3 -1.58 -3.76 -15.88
C SER A 3 -1.47 -2.28 -15.52
N ARG A 4 -2.42 -1.75 -14.77
CA ARG A 4 -2.27 -0.42 -14.18
C ARG A 4 -1.41 -0.54 -12.94
N SER A 5 -0.16 -0.07 -13.03
CA SER A 5 0.74 0.01 -11.89
C SER A 5 0.22 1.03 -10.86
N TRP A 6 0.43 0.78 -9.60
CA TRP A 6 -0.03 1.57 -8.44
C TRP A 6 0.49 3.02 -8.44
N PHE A 7 1.50 3.35 -9.22
CA PHE A 7 2.10 4.68 -9.29
C PHE A 7 1.81 5.44 -10.58
N GLY A 8 1.06 4.89 -11.52
CA GLY A 8 0.80 5.56 -12.78
C GLY A 8 2.04 5.77 -13.68
N TRP A 9 3.18 5.22 -13.30
CA TRP A 9 4.41 5.28 -14.07
C TRP A 9 4.61 3.99 -14.84
N THR A 10 3.95 3.85 -15.96
CA THR A 10 4.46 2.94 -16.99
C THR A 10 5.63 3.63 -17.64
N LEU A 11 6.83 3.05 -17.49
CA LEU A 11 8.01 3.55 -18.19
C LEU A 11 7.73 3.56 -19.72
N PRO A 12 8.04 4.68 -20.39
CA PRO A 12 7.51 4.98 -21.72
C PRO A 12 8.25 4.29 -22.88
N TRP A 13 8.98 3.21 -22.66
CA TRP A 13 9.92 2.59 -23.60
C TRP A 13 9.31 1.96 -24.84
N ARG A 14 7.99 1.88 -25.00
CA ARG A 14 7.36 1.15 -26.11
C ARG A 14 6.56 1.98 -27.11
N SER A 15 6.54 3.31 -27.00
CA SER A 15 5.88 4.14 -28.00
C SER A 15 6.89 5.07 -28.66
N THR A 16 7.03 4.94 -29.97
CA THR A 16 7.85 5.81 -30.83
C THR A 16 7.10 7.06 -31.30
N ASP A 17 5.81 7.19 -30.95
CA ASP A 17 4.99 8.33 -31.36
C ASP A 17 5.22 9.56 -30.45
N PRO A 18 5.73 10.69 -31.02
CA PRO A 18 5.98 11.92 -30.29
C PRO A 18 4.73 12.50 -29.61
N ALA A 19 3.55 12.36 -30.21
CA ALA A 19 2.28 12.85 -29.64
C ALA A 19 1.94 12.10 -28.33
N THR A 20 2.23 10.80 -28.27
CA THR A 20 2.07 9.98 -27.06
C THR A 20 3.02 10.45 -25.95
N TRP A 21 4.23 10.84 -26.27
CA TRP A 21 5.21 11.39 -25.33
C TRP A 21 4.77 12.74 -24.76
N VAL A 22 4.31 13.64 -25.64
CA VAL A 22 3.82 14.97 -25.21
C VAL A 22 2.62 14.83 -24.28
N ARG A 23 1.65 13.96 -24.59
CA ARG A 23 0.50 13.69 -23.69
C ARG A 23 0.95 13.12 -22.35
N ARG A 24 1.86 12.16 -22.34
CA ARG A 24 2.39 11.57 -21.09
C ARG A 24 3.19 12.57 -20.26
N LEU A 25 3.98 13.42 -20.89
CA LEU A 25 4.67 14.52 -20.20
C LEU A 25 3.67 15.53 -19.63
N ALA A 26 2.61 15.85 -20.35
CA ALA A 26 1.52 16.68 -19.86
C ALA A 26 0.81 16.02 -18.67
N ASP A 27 0.50 14.72 -18.73
CA ASP A 27 -0.12 13.96 -17.63
C ASP A 27 0.78 13.93 -16.37
N VAL A 28 2.10 13.83 -16.54
CA VAL A 28 3.07 13.91 -15.44
C VAL A 28 3.18 15.33 -14.90
N ALA A 29 3.18 16.33 -15.78
CA ALA A 29 3.27 17.73 -15.39
C ALA A 29 1.98 18.27 -14.77
N TRP A 30 0.81 17.71 -15.14
CA TRP A 30 -0.52 18.17 -14.73
C TRP A 30 -1.40 16.99 -14.34
N SER A 31 -1.21 16.44 -13.16
CA SER A 31 -2.03 15.32 -12.67
C SER A 31 -2.69 15.65 -11.34
N ASN A 32 -3.91 15.14 -11.19
CA ASN A 32 -4.62 15.10 -9.93
C ASN A 32 -4.87 13.65 -9.56
N SER A 33 -4.57 13.30 -8.33
CA SER A 33 -4.89 11.97 -7.79
C SER A 33 -5.62 12.13 -6.48
N VAL A 34 -6.68 11.37 -6.30
CA VAL A 34 -7.48 11.36 -5.08
C VAL A 34 -7.23 10.06 -4.34
N TYR A 35 -7.07 10.16 -3.03
CA TYR A 35 -6.96 9.04 -2.11
C TYR A 35 -7.90 9.24 -0.94
N LEU A 36 -8.45 8.17 -0.43
CA LEU A 36 -9.10 8.14 0.87
C LEU A 36 -8.05 7.72 1.91
N ARG A 37 -7.90 8.51 2.95
CA ARG A 37 -7.20 8.09 4.16
C ARG A 37 -8.18 7.29 5.00
N LEU A 38 -7.86 6.03 5.20
CA LEU A 38 -8.59 5.10 6.05
C LEU A 38 -7.78 4.94 7.33
N ASP A 39 -8.40 5.16 8.49
CA ASP A 39 -7.76 5.06 9.78
C ASP A 39 -8.42 3.97 10.62
N ARG A 40 -7.63 3.29 11.43
CA ARG A 40 -8.08 2.41 12.50
C ARG A 40 -7.29 2.69 13.79
N PRO A 41 -7.94 3.11 14.88
CA PRO A 41 -7.34 3.12 16.21
C PRO A 41 -7.01 1.68 16.65
N LEU A 42 -5.91 1.49 17.34
CA LEU A 42 -5.55 0.21 17.96
C LEU A 42 -5.74 0.32 19.47
N CYS A 43 -6.55 -0.57 20.02
CA CYS A 43 -6.69 -0.74 21.46
C CYS A 43 -5.78 -1.89 21.91
N ASN A 44 -5.07 -1.74 23.03
CA ASN A 44 -4.04 -2.68 23.52
C ASN A 44 -4.54 -4.10 23.85
N ARG A 45 -5.79 -4.45 23.61
CA ARG A 45 -6.40 -5.74 23.95
C ARG A 45 -7.27 -6.37 22.84
N GLU A 46 -7.35 -5.79 21.66
CA GLU A 46 -8.06 -6.44 20.58
C GLU A 46 -7.16 -7.51 19.97
N GLU A 47 -7.35 -8.76 20.34
CA GLU A 47 -6.92 -9.89 19.54
C GLU A 47 -7.74 -9.86 18.24
N PHE A 48 -7.11 -9.42 17.15
CA PHE A 48 -7.69 -9.60 15.83
C PHE A 48 -7.76 -11.09 15.59
N SER A 49 -8.94 -11.65 15.83
CA SER A 49 -9.16 -13.09 15.87
C SER A 49 -8.54 -13.78 14.65
N GLU A 50 -7.80 -14.84 14.91
CA GLU A 50 -7.24 -15.77 13.91
C GLU A 50 -8.32 -16.40 12.99
N GLY A 51 -9.59 -16.05 13.18
CA GLY A 51 -10.75 -16.51 12.39
C GLY A 51 -10.79 -16.05 10.92
N VAL A 52 -9.78 -15.31 10.46
CA VAL A 52 -9.64 -14.93 9.05
C VAL A 52 -8.94 -16.05 8.27
N ALA A 53 -9.61 -17.17 8.10
CA ALA A 53 -9.09 -18.22 7.24
C ALA A 53 -9.10 -17.79 5.75
N PRO A 54 -8.04 -18.09 4.99
CA PRO A 54 -8.02 -17.87 3.55
C PRO A 54 -9.05 -18.78 2.87
N LYS A 55 -9.69 -18.29 1.82
CA LYS A 55 -10.60 -19.10 0.99
C LYS A 55 -9.79 -20.01 0.08
N GLY A 56 -10.14 -21.29 0.03
CA GLY A 56 -9.58 -22.29 -0.90
C GLY A 56 -8.59 -23.27 -0.25
N SER A 57 -8.21 -24.29 -0.99
CA SER A 57 -7.38 -25.42 -0.57
C SER A 57 -5.87 -25.10 -0.61
N GLY A 58 -5.41 -24.08 0.09
CA GLY A 58 -3.99 -23.74 0.15
C GLY A 58 -3.48 -23.64 1.59
N SER A 59 -2.31 -24.18 1.88
CA SER A 59 -1.63 -23.94 3.15
C SER A 59 -0.90 -22.60 3.08
N TYR A 60 -1.58 -21.53 3.47
CA TYR A 60 -1.00 -20.17 3.46
C TYR A 60 -0.35 -19.84 4.80
N ARG A 61 0.90 -19.40 4.75
CA ARG A 61 1.65 -18.97 5.93
C ARG A 61 1.94 -17.46 5.84
N VAL A 62 1.49 -16.71 6.84
CA VAL A 62 1.82 -15.30 6.98
C VAL A 62 3.12 -15.16 7.76
N ILE A 63 4.08 -14.42 7.22
CA ILE A 63 5.36 -14.14 7.87
C ILE A 63 5.50 -12.63 7.98
N GLY A 64 5.60 -12.14 9.23
CA GLY A 64 5.95 -10.76 9.54
C GLY A 64 7.46 -10.53 9.43
N ARG A 65 7.88 -9.27 9.21
CA ARG A 65 9.30 -8.85 9.18
C ARG A 65 10.17 -9.69 8.23
N SER A 66 9.62 -10.03 7.09
CA SER A 66 10.17 -11.01 6.15
C SER A 66 11.08 -10.42 5.07
N LEU A 67 11.69 -9.25 5.31
CA LEU A 67 12.51 -8.56 4.30
C LEU A 67 13.67 -9.43 3.79
N GLY A 68 14.35 -10.14 4.69
CA GLY A 68 15.44 -11.06 4.29
C GLY A 68 14.94 -12.15 3.34
N GLN A 69 13.83 -12.81 3.66
CA GLN A 69 13.22 -13.84 2.81
C GLN A 69 12.76 -13.28 1.47
N LEU A 70 12.17 -12.08 1.48
CA LEU A 70 11.74 -11.41 0.25
C LEU A 70 12.93 -11.11 -0.66
N LYS A 71 14.07 -10.65 -0.09
CA LYS A 71 15.28 -10.37 -0.85
C LYS A 71 15.86 -11.64 -1.48
N VAL A 72 15.94 -12.74 -0.74
CA VAL A 72 16.40 -14.03 -1.27
C VAL A 72 15.48 -14.51 -2.39
N TRP A 73 14.18 -14.57 -2.15
CA TRP A 73 13.20 -14.99 -3.15
C TRP A 73 13.26 -14.13 -4.42
N ARG A 74 13.44 -12.82 -4.26
CA ARG A 74 13.56 -11.86 -5.38
C ARG A 74 14.84 -12.11 -6.18
N SER A 75 15.98 -12.35 -5.53
CA SER A 75 17.26 -12.60 -6.21
C SER A 75 17.25 -13.86 -7.06
N GLU A 76 16.54 -14.89 -6.62
CA GLU A 76 16.37 -16.15 -7.36
C GLU A 76 15.52 -15.97 -8.64
N ARG A 77 14.65 -14.94 -8.69
CA ARG A 77 13.72 -14.70 -9.80
C ARG A 77 14.12 -13.57 -10.75
N ILE A 78 15.03 -12.72 -10.34
CA ILE A 78 15.62 -11.71 -11.24
C ILE A 78 16.39 -12.42 -12.34
N GLY A 79 15.89 -12.35 -13.57
CA GLY A 79 16.48 -12.99 -14.74
C GLY A 79 15.82 -14.30 -15.17
N CYS A 80 14.99 -14.95 -14.31
CA CYS A 80 14.33 -16.20 -14.67
C CYS A 80 12.86 -16.01 -15.08
N ASP A 81 12.09 -15.20 -14.37
CA ASP A 81 10.63 -15.10 -14.49
C ASP A 81 10.14 -13.79 -15.15
N GLY A 82 11.03 -13.00 -15.72
CA GLY A 82 10.65 -11.74 -16.34
C GLY A 82 10.36 -10.65 -15.29
N TRP A 83 9.25 -9.93 -15.43
CA TRP A 83 8.96 -8.71 -14.67
C TRP A 83 8.33 -8.98 -13.30
N LEU A 84 9.00 -8.52 -12.24
CA LEU A 84 8.44 -8.49 -10.88
C LEU A 84 7.75 -7.14 -10.62
N PRO A 85 6.64 -7.10 -9.85
CA PRO A 85 5.95 -5.87 -9.51
C PRO A 85 6.83 -4.94 -8.66
N LEU A 86 6.65 -3.63 -8.85
CA LEU A 86 7.42 -2.60 -8.14
C LEU A 86 7.26 -2.71 -6.61
N GLU A 87 6.13 -3.21 -6.16
CA GLU A 87 5.85 -3.45 -4.74
C GLU A 87 6.87 -4.40 -4.10
N CYS A 88 7.48 -5.29 -4.87
CA CYS A 88 8.55 -6.16 -4.37
C CYS A 88 9.84 -5.42 -4.01
N PHE A 89 10.00 -4.14 -4.40
CA PHE A 89 11.24 -3.38 -4.31
C PHE A 89 11.11 -2.11 -3.44
N LEU A 90 10.05 -1.97 -2.62
CA LEU A 90 9.85 -0.78 -1.80
C LEU A 90 10.97 -0.54 -0.78
N ASP A 91 11.69 -1.56 -0.37
CA ASP A 91 12.93 -1.42 0.41
C ASP A 91 13.98 -0.59 -0.33
N SER A 92 14.16 -0.84 -1.62
CA SER A 92 15.24 -0.24 -2.41
C SER A 92 14.98 1.22 -2.78
N TYR A 93 13.74 1.60 -3.12
CA TYR A 93 13.45 2.96 -3.57
C TYR A 93 12.66 3.82 -2.58
N ALA A 94 11.99 3.22 -1.60
CA ALA A 94 11.25 3.93 -0.57
C ALA A 94 11.87 3.81 0.83
N GLY A 95 12.91 2.98 0.99
CA GLY A 95 13.60 2.77 2.26
C GLY A 95 12.71 2.08 3.31
N LEU A 96 11.75 1.25 2.89
CA LEU A 96 10.91 0.51 3.81
C LEU A 96 11.60 -0.79 4.25
N GLU A 97 11.55 -1.06 5.54
CA GLU A 97 12.20 -2.24 6.13
C GLU A 97 11.20 -3.28 6.62
N LEU A 98 9.97 -2.85 6.92
CA LEU A 98 8.94 -3.72 7.47
C LEU A 98 8.01 -4.21 6.37
N VAL A 99 8.12 -5.49 6.03
CA VAL A 99 7.27 -6.18 5.06
C VAL A 99 6.65 -7.43 5.68
N TYR A 100 5.40 -7.66 5.35
CA TYR A 100 4.65 -8.88 5.64
C TYR A 100 4.40 -9.64 4.36
N THR A 101 4.66 -10.93 4.38
CA THR A 101 4.50 -11.80 3.21
C THR A 101 3.58 -12.96 3.53
N VAL A 102 2.84 -13.40 2.51
CA VAL A 102 2.03 -14.61 2.59
C VAL A 102 2.56 -15.60 1.57
N TRP A 103 2.88 -16.79 2.02
CA TRP A 103 3.48 -17.85 1.22
C TRP A 103 2.53 -19.01 1.03
N ASN A 104 2.55 -19.61 -0.15
CA ASN A 104 1.95 -20.90 -0.45
C ASN A 104 3.08 -21.89 -0.80
N GLY A 105 3.49 -22.70 0.17
CA GLY A 105 4.74 -23.46 0.05
C GLY A 105 5.95 -22.52 -0.08
N SER A 106 6.73 -22.67 -1.14
CA SER A 106 7.89 -21.81 -1.48
C SER A 106 7.53 -20.58 -2.30
N GLU A 107 6.28 -20.40 -2.68
CA GLU A 107 5.87 -19.32 -3.56
C GLU A 107 5.27 -18.15 -2.82
N LEU A 108 5.74 -16.94 -3.15
CA LEU A 108 5.18 -15.69 -2.64
C LEU A 108 3.80 -15.45 -3.26
N ALA A 109 2.77 -15.44 -2.44
CA ALA A 109 1.38 -15.24 -2.86
C ALA A 109 0.92 -13.79 -2.68
N HIS A 110 1.38 -13.14 -1.60
CA HIS A 110 1.04 -11.75 -1.28
C HIS A 110 2.17 -11.10 -0.48
N LEU A 111 2.31 -9.80 -0.62
CA LEU A 111 3.15 -8.96 0.22
C LEU A 111 2.45 -7.65 0.57
N CYS A 112 2.83 -7.07 1.71
CA CYS A 112 2.33 -5.80 2.18
C CYS A 112 3.38 -5.10 3.04
N TRP A 113 3.59 -3.81 2.83
CA TRP A 113 4.58 -3.02 3.55
C TRP A 113 3.93 -2.16 4.64
N VAL A 114 4.74 -1.86 5.64
CA VAL A 114 4.38 -0.95 6.71
C VAL A 114 5.44 0.13 6.83
N ALA A 115 5.02 1.39 6.70
CA ALA A 115 5.85 2.54 7.03
C ALA A 115 5.59 2.93 8.50
N ARG A 116 6.67 3.19 9.23
CA ARG A 116 6.65 3.55 10.65
C ARG A 116 6.89 5.05 10.84
N GLN A 117 6.69 5.51 12.05
CA GLN A 117 6.98 6.88 12.48
C GLN A 117 8.27 7.43 11.85
N GLY A 118 8.20 8.63 11.30
CA GLY A 118 9.31 9.31 10.64
C GLY A 118 9.63 8.85 9.22
N GLN A 119 9.16 7.68 8.79
CA GLN A 119 9.30 7.25 7.40
C GLN A 119 8.31 7.98 6.48
N LYS A 120 8.67 8.11 5.19
CA LYS A 120 7.81 8.75 4.20
C LYS A 120 6.54 7.93 3.96
N THR A 121 5.39 8.60 3.95
CA THR A 121 4.12 7.97 3.57
C THR A 121 4.04 7.70 2.06
N SER A 122 2.95 7.09 1.62
CA SER A 122 2.63 6.94 0.19
C SER A 122 2.32 8.28 -0.48
N LEU A 123 1.94 9.30 0.30
CA LEU A 123 1.74 10.64 -0.20
C LEU A 123 3.07 11.43 -0.20
N PRO A 124 3.29 12.32 -1.19
CA PRO A 124 4.52 13.07 -1.30
C PRO A 124 4.72 14.05 -0.13
N ARG A 125 5.97 14.12 0.37
CA ARG A 125 6.40 15.06 1.41
C ARG A 125 5.71 14.94 2.77
N ILE A 126 5.05 13.82 3.04
CA ILE A 126 4.40 13.55 4.32
C ILE A 126 5.12 12.39 4.97
N GLN A 127 5.41 12.52 6.25
CA GLN A 127 5.96 11.47 7.09
C GLN A 127 4.86 10.83 7.94
N VAL A 128 5.08 9.60 8.36
CA VAL A 128 4.22 8.91 9.31
C VAL A 128 4.34 9.60 10.67
N PRO A 129 3.22 10.04 11.28
CA PRO A 129 3.22 10.70 12.58
C PRO A 129 3.67 9.78 13.71
N GLN A 130 3.96 10.38 14.87
CA GLN A 130 4.27 9.65 16.09
C GLN A 130 3.08 8.79 16.52
N GLY A 131 3.36 7.55 16.96
CA GLY A 131 2.35 6.59 17.38
C GLY A 131 1.49 6.02 16.25
N GLU A 132 1.79 6.36 14.99
CA GLU A 132 1.05 5.85 13.83
C GLU A 132 1.92 4.95 12.94
N ALA A 133 1.25 4.15 12.11
CA ALA A 133 1.88 3.37 11.04
C ALA A 133 1.01 3.37 9.78
N GLU A 134 1.63 3.38 8.60
CA GLU A 134 0.93 3.30 7.32
C GLU A 134 1.10 1.92 6.69
N VAL A 135 -0.02 1.28 6.37
CA VAL A 135 -0.05 0.07 5.54
C VAL A 135 -0.09 0.49 4.06
N ARG A 136 0.89 0.02 3.28
CA ARG A 136 1.04 0.42 1.88
C ARG A 136 1.67 -0.68 1.02
N GLY A 137 1.67 -0.48 -0.30
CA GLY A 137 2.34 -1.39 -1.23
C GLY A 137 1.85 -2.83 -1.13
N ALA A 138 0.56 -3.03 -0.88
CA ALA A 138 -0.05 -4.35 -0.86
C ALA A 138 -0.20 -4.89 -2.27
N TYR A 139 0.37 -6.07 -2.52
CA TYR A 139 0.27 -6.73 -3.81
C TYR A 139 -0.02 -8.23 -3.65
N THR A 140 -1.08 -8.69 -4.30
CA THR A 140 -1.40 -10.12 -4.42
C THR A 140 -1.13 -10.57 -5.83
N PHE A 141 -0.29 -11.59 -5.99
CA PHE A 141 0.01 -12.17 -7.29
C PHE A 141 -1.26 -12.68 -7.96
N PRO A 142 -1.44 -12.49 -9.29
CA PRO A 142 -2.71 -12.74 -9.98
C PRO A 142 -3.36 -14.09 -9.70
N ARG A 143 -2.57 -15.17 -9.67
CA ARG A 143 -3.03 -16.53 -9.42
C ARG A 143 -3.54 -16.79 -7.99
N TYR A 144 -3.25 -15.87 -7.06
CA TYR A 144 -3.65 -15.95 -5.65
C TYR A 144 -4.71 -14.92 -5.24
N ARG A 145 -5.25 -14.15 -6.19
CA ARG A 145 -6.30 -13.16 -5.90
C ARG A 145 -7.61 -13.83 -5.49
N ASN A 146 -8.51 -13.04 -4.88
CA ASN A 146 -9.84 -13.45 -4.40
C ASN A 146 -9.82 -14.51 -3.28
N ARG A 147 -8.68 -14.78 -2.65
CA ARG A 147 -8.52 -15.74 -1.55
C ARG A 147 -8.44 -15.09 -0.16
N GLY A 148 -8.59 -13.77 -0.07
CA GLY A 148 -8.55 -13.03 1.20
C GLY A 148 -7.14 -12.86 1.78
N LEU A 149 -6.06 -13.09 1.01
CA LEU A 149 -4.69 -13.06 1.50
C LEU A 149 -4.29 -11.72 2.08
N PHE A 150 -4.72 -10.61 1.47
CA PHE A 150 -4.48 -9.28 2.03
C PHE A 150 -5.12 -9.12 3.41
N ARG A 151 -6.33 -9.64 3.61
CA ARG A 151 -7.03 -9.54 4.89
C ARG A 151 -6.31 -10.29 6.01
N ILE A 152 -5.79 -11.49 5.75
CA ILE A 152 -5.03 -12.23 6.77
C ILE A 152 -3.68 -11.57 7.06
N ALA A 153 -3.00 -11.01 6.05
CA ALA A 153 -1.78 -10.24 6.26
C ALA A 153 -2.06 -8.97 7.09
N LEU A 154 -3.14 -8.25 6.77
CA LEU A 154 -3.53 -7.03 7.47
C LEU A 154 -3.91 -7.31 8.93
N ALA A 155 -4.66 -8.38 9.21
CA ALA A 155 -4.96 -8.81 10.58
C ALA A 155 -3.68 -9.09 11.38
N ARG A 156 -2.70 -9.77 10.80
CA ARG A 156 -1.41 -10.02 11.43
C ARG A 156 -0.64 -8.70 11.67
N ILE A 157 -0.63 -7.79 10.70
CA ILE A 157 -0.02 -6.45 10.84
C ILE A 157 -0.62 -5.71 12.03
N LEU A 158 -1.95 -5.69 12.15
CA LEU A 158 -2.64 -4.98 13.23
C LEU A 158 -2.29 -5.57 14.60
N ASN A 159 -2.25 -6.89 14.73
CA ASN A 159 -1.84 -7.55 15.98
C ASN A 159 -0.40 -7.21 16.36
N ASP A 160 0.54 -7.34 15.43
CA ASP A 160 1.95 -7.06 15.70
C ASP A 160 2.16 -5.59 16.07
N LEU A 161 1.51 -4.65 15.37
CA LEU A 161 1.63 -3.22 15.63
C LEU A 161 0.96 -2.82 16.96
N ALA A 162 -0.16 -3.44 17.33
CA ALA A 162 -0.79 -3.23 18.63
C ALA A 162 0.11 -3.67 19.79
N GLN A 163 0.78 -4.83 19.65
CA GLN A 163 1.77 -5.31 20.63
C GLN A 163 2.98 -4.39 20.73
N GLU A 164 3.33 -3.68 19.67
CA GLU A 164 4.42 -2.69 19.66
C GLU A 164 4.01 -1.31 20.20
N GLY A 165 2.75 -1.14 20.62
CA GLY A 165 2.25 0.12 21.17
C GLY A 165 1.89 1.18 20.13
N VAL A 166 1.75 0.81 18.86
CA VAL A 166 1.21 1.70 17.83
C VAL A 166 -0.24 2.02 18.16
N GLN A 167 -0.58 3.30 18.19
CA GLN A 167 -1.91 3.77 18.59
C GLN A 167 -2.90 3.80 17.43
N ARG A 168 -2.40 3.98 16.20
CA ARG A 168 -3.25 4.07 15.00
C ARG A 168 -2.55 3.52 13.79
N VAL A 169 -3.31 2.78 12.98
CA VAL A 169 -2.87 2.34 11.65
C VAL A 169 -3.72 3.03 10.61
N PHE A 170 -3.09 3.50 9.54
CA PHE A 170 -3.78 4.13 8.42
C PHE A 170 -3.30 3.62 7.08
N ALA A 171 -4.07 3.90 6.04
CA ALA A 171 -3.72 3.63 4.65
C ALA A 171 -4.27 4.73 3.75
N HIS A 172 -3.56 5.01 2.66
CA HIS A 172 -4.07 5.85 1.57
C HIS A 172 -4.49 4.95 0.41
N VAL A 173 -5.77 4.91 0.14
CA VAL A 173 -6.36 4.01 -0.86
C VAL A 173 -7.07 4.83 -1.93
N ARG A 174 -6.87 4.49 -3.20
CA ARG A 174 -7.65 5.12 -4.28
C ARG A 174 -9.10 4.68 -4.17
N PRO A 175 -10.09 5.57 -4.34
CA PRO A 175 -11.51 5.22 -4.26
C PRO A 175 -11.91 4.08 -5.21
N GLU A 176 -11.27 4.01 -6.37
CA GLU A 176 -11.53 2.98 -7.38
C GLU A 176 -10.97 1.60 -7.01
N ASN A 177 -10.09 1.52 -6.00
CA ASN A 177 -9.51 0.27 -5.55
C ASN A 177 -10.45 -0.47 -4.58
N THR A 178 -11.61 -0.85 -5.11
CA THR A 178 -12.67 -1.54 -4.35
C THR A 178 -12.19 -2.77 -3.57
N PRO A 179 -11.30 -3.64 -4.10
CA PRO A 179 -10.80 -4.77 -3.34
C PRO A 179 -10.03 -4.38 -2.07
N SER A 180 -9.18 -3.35 -2.14
CA SER A 180 -8.46 -2.83 -0.97
C SER A 180 -9.42 -2.15 0.01
N MET A 181 -10.33 -1.30 -0.49
CA MET A 181 -11.35 -0.65 0.34
C MET A 181 -12.13 -1.68 1.15
N LYS A 182 -12.63 -2.72 0.49
CA LYS A 182 -13.38 -3.80 1.15
C LYS A 182 -12.56 -4.52 2.22
N ALA A 183 -11.29 -4.81 1.96
CA ALA A 183 -10.42 -5.49 2.91
C ALA A 183 -10.15 -4.63 4.16
N PHE A 184 -9.91 -3.34 3.99
CA PHE A 184 -9.72 -2.40 5.10
C PHE A 184 -10.99 -2.23 5.91
N CYS A 185 -12.15 -1.98 5.28
CA CYS A 185 -13.44 -1.81 5.97
C CYS A 185 -13.84 -3.06 6.77
N GLN A 186 -13.58 -4.28 6.23
CA GLN A 186 -13.84 -5.54 6.95
C GLN A 186 -13.02 -5.71 8.22
N LEU A 187 -11.91 -5.00 8.34
CA LEU A 187 -11.07 -4.95 9.54
C LEU A 187 -11.23 -3.64 10.32
N GLY A 188 -12.36 -2.95 10.16
CA GLY A 188 -12.76 -1.80 10.97
C GLY A 188 -11.99 -0.52 10.67
N PHE A 189 -11.41 -0.37 9.49
CA PHE A 189 -10.91 0.92 9.04
C PHE A 189 -12.05 1.81 8.57
N GLU A 190 -11.98 3.08 8.92
CA GLU A 190 -12.98 4.10 8.57
C GLU A 190 -12.36 5.21 7.72
N PRO A 191 -13.10 5.78 6.78
CA PRO A 191 -12.67 6.95 6.04
C PRO A 191 -12.48 8.15 6.98
N ARG A 192 -11.29 8.75 6.97
CA ARG A 192 -10.95 9.89 7.83
C ARG A 192 -10.71 11.17 7.07
N ALA A 193 -10.17 11.08 5.87
CA ALA A 193 -9.90 12.25 5.04
C ALA A 193 -9.88 11.88 3.55
N VAL A 194 -10.22 12.85 2.71
CA VAL A 194 -9.94 12.83 1.28
C VAL A 194 -8.64 13.56 1.04
N CYS A 195 -7.66 12.90 0.42
CA CYS A 195 -6.34 13.43 0.14
C CYS A 195 -6.22 13.67 -1.36
N GLU A 196 -6.13 14.92 -1.77
CA GLU A 196 -5.91 15.32 -3.16
C GLU A 196 -4.43 15.61 -3.38
N VAL A 197 -3.79 14.85 -4.25
CA VAL A 197 -2.41 15.11 -4.69
C VAL A 197 -2.48 15.84 -6.03
N VAL A 198 -2.09 17.10 -6.01
CA VAL A 198 -2.04 17.95 -7.20
C VAL A 198 -0.59 18.05 -7.65
N CYS A 199 -0.31 17.64 -8.88
CA CYS A 199 1.00 17.81 -9.51
C CYS A 199 0.90 18.90 -10.59
N ARG A 200 1.79 19.88 -10.54
CA ARG A 200 1.90 20.95 -11.53
C ARG A 200 3.38 21.22 -11.81
N LEU A 201 3.85 20.92 -13.03
CA LEU A 201 5.24 21.13 -13.46
C LEU A 201 6.28 20.58 -12.47
N GLY A 202 6.07 19.38 -11.94
CA GLY A 202 6.95 18.75 -10.95
C GLY A 202 6.71 19.17 -9.48
N TRP A 203 5.98 20.24 -9.22
CA TRP A 203 5.54 20.59 -7.89
C TRP A 203 4.37 19.70 -7.47
N ARG A 204 4.49 19.09 -6.29
CA ARG A 204 3.45 18.24 -5.74
C ARG A 204 2.93 18.85 -4.44
N ARG A 205 1.63 19.07 -4.37
CA ARG A 205 0.91 19.56 -3.20
C ARG A 205 -0.14 18.56 -2.79
N VAL A 206 -0.23 18.29 -1.50
CA VAL A 206 -1.30 17.47 -0.91
C VAL A 206 -2.30 18.40 -0.24
N ARG A 207 -3.59 18.18 -0.47
CA ARG A 207 -4.70 18.85 0.21
C ARG A 207 -5.51 17.79 0.91
N PHE A 208 -5.90 18.08 2.14
CA PHE A 208 -6.78 17.23 2.92
C PHE A 208 -8.15 17.88 3.00
N ARG A 209 -9.21 17.08 2.82
CA ARG A 209 -10.59 17.48 3.02
C ARG A 209 -11.28 16.48 3.93
N ASP A 210 -12.29 16.93 4.67
CA ASP A 210 -13.18 16.06 5.40
C ASP A 210 -13.95 15.16 4.40
N PRO A 211 -14.06 13.84 4.64
CA PRO A 211 -14.85 12.95 3.79
C PRO A 211 -16.34 13.33 3.74
N HIS A 212 -16.83 14.07 4.73
CA HIS A 212 -18.21 14.55 4.83
C HIS A 212 -18.41 16.00 4.32
N GLY A 213 -17.41 16.57 3.65
CA GLY A 213 -17.53 17.88 2.97
C GLY A 213 -17.30 19.11 3.83
N GLN A 214 -17.01 18.98 5.12
CA GLN A 214 -16.58 20.08 5.97
C GLN A 214 -15.07 20.24 5.85
N GLY A 215 -14.58 21.44 5.52
CA GLY A 215 -13.17 21.70 5.31
C GLY A 215 -12.33 21.33 6.52
N LEU A 216 -11.37 20.42 6.36
CA LEU A 216 -10.36 20.15 7.38
C LEU A 216 -9.43 21.35 7.53
N SER A 217 -9.27 21.80 8.77
CA SER A 217 -8.32 22.85 9.15
C SER A 217 -6.89 22.48 8.69
N PRO A 218 -6.06 23.47 8.27
CA PRO A 218 -4.67 23.24 7.85
C PRO A 218 -3.72 22.73 8.94
N ALA A 219 -4.21 22.52 10.16
CA ALA A 219 -3.43 22.09 11.34
C ALA A 219 -2.95 20.62 11.32
N LEU A 220 -3.24 19.85 10.27
CA LEU A 220 -2.74 18.47 10.08
C LEU A 220 -1.52 18.38 9.15
N VAL A 221 -0.84 19.52 8.92
CA VAL A 221 0.40 19.62 8.16
C VAL A 221 1.49 20.10 9.11
N CYS A 222 1.88 19.24 10.04
CA CYS A 222 3.13 19.38 10.79
C CYS A 222 3.90 18.08 10.70
#